data_e87df1f8f9f0ccf105aea8065e08a979
#
_entry.id   e87df1f8f9f0ccf105aea8065e08a979
#
_cell.length_a   1.000
_cell.length_b   1.000
_cell.length_c   1.000
_cell.angle_alpha   90.00
_cell.angle_beta   90.00
_cell.angle_gamma   90.00
#
_symmetry.space_group_name_H-M   'P 1'
#
loop_
_entity.id
_entity.type
_entity.pdbx_description
1 polymer ?
#
loop_
_entity_poly.entity_id
_entity_poly.type
_entity_poly.pdbx_seq_one_letter_code
_entity_poly.pdbx_strand_id
1 'polypeptide(L)'
;MVVGSESSHPGESAGRAASAGGDAYDLARQILARLEADGHTLAVAESLTGGLVAAALTDIPGASASFRGGVVAYATELKASLLGVDRGLLDRHGAVYAPVAAAMAAGVRARLGATYGVATTGVAGPEPADGQPVGTTHIAVSVADDTVVRTVALTGDRHEIRKLAVEHALGLLLGRLREENG
;
A
#
# COMPACT_ATOMS: atom_id res chain seq x y z
N MET A 1 60.07 21.66 12.28
CA MET A 1 59.20 22.70 11.76
C MET A 1 58.61 22.17 10.45
N VAL A 2 57.48 21.48 10.53
CA VAL A 2 56.68 21.08 9.36
C VAL A 2 55.21 21.19 9.77
N VAL A 3 54.50 22.03 9.05
CA VAL A 3 53.13 22.42 9.30
C VAL A 3 52.21 21.38 8.66
N GLY A 4 51.29 20.80 9.44
CA GLY A 4 50.25 19.95 8.93
C GLY A 4 49.15 20.77 8.25
N SER A 5 48.71 20.30 7.07
CA SER A 5 47.51 20.82 6.39
C SER A 5 46.34 19.83 6.66
N GLU A 6 45.44 20.28 7.50
CA GLU A 6 44.14 19.63 7.65
C GLU A 6 43.26 19.98 6.45
N SER A 7 42.84 18.98 5.70
CA SER A 7 41.81 19.10 4.68
C SER A 7 40.49 18.61 5.28
N SER A 8 39.67 19.57 5.73
CA SER A 8 38.28 19.36 6.08
C SER A 8 37.44 19.12 4.83
N HIS A 9 36.86 17.91 4.74
CA HIS A 9 35.80 17.62 3.78
C HIS A 9 34.48 18.09 4.38
N PRO A 10 33.71 18.93 3.68
CA PRO A 10 32.33 19.19 4.08
C PRO A 10 31.46 17.95 3.72
N GLY A 11 30.90 17.33 4.73
CA GLY A 11 29.90 16.29 4.54
C GLY A 11 28.66 16.86 3.87
N GLU A 12 28.41 16.44 2.64
CA GLU A 12 27.12 16.61 1.97
C GLU A 12 26.07 15.83 2.73
N SER A 13 25.27 16.52 3.51
CA SER A 13 23.99 16.01 4.00
C SER A 13 23.04 15.91 2.81
N ALA A 14 22.97 14.73 2.18
CA ALA A 14 21.91 14.42 1.24
C ALA A 14 20.55 14.58 1.98
N GLY A 15 19.86 15.65 1.65
CA GLY A 15 18.53 15.93 2.16
C GLY A 15 17.59 14.78 1.83
N ARG A 16 17.23 14.02 2.85
CA ARG A 16 16.19 13.02 2.79
C ARG A 16 14.90 13.76 2.42
N ALA A 17 14.42 13.58 1.20
CA ALA A 17 13.11 14.06 0.80
C ALA A 17 12.08 13.56 1.81
N ALA A 18 11.45 14.47 2.54
CA ALA A 18 10.42 14.13 3.50
C ALA A 18 9.29 13.42 2.75
N SER A 19 9.00 12.17 3.10
CA SER A 19 7.82 11.46 2.64
C SER A 19 6.59 12.28 3.04
N ALA A 20 5.72 12.61 2.11
CA ALA A 20 4.46 13.32 2.36
C ALA A 20 3.41 12.43 3.08
N GLY A 21 3.83 11.31 3.66
CA GLY A 21 3.05 10.40 4.49
C GLY A 21 3.83 10.13 5.78
N GLY A 22 3.14 10.13 6.93
CA GLY A 22 3.73 9.77 8.21
C GLY A 22 4.33 8.35 8.17
N ASP A 23 5.14 7.99 9.16
CA ASP A 23 5.65 6.62 9.32
C ASP A 23 4.49 5.62 9.28
N ALA A 24 4.68 4.48 8.62
CA ALA A 24 3.68 3.43 8.48
C ALA A 24 3.06 3.01 9.83
N TYR A 25 3.86 2.97 10.89
CA TYR A 25 3.41 2.69 12.24
C TYR A 25 2.40 3.74 12.75
N ASP A 26 2.72 5.03 12.60
CA ASP A 26 1.82 6.10 13.04
C ASP A 26 0.53 6.16 12.22
N LEU A 27 0.61 5.88 10.92
CA LEU A 27 -0.56 5.78 10.06
C LEU A 27 -1.45 4.61 10.48
N ALA A 28 -0.89 3.43 10.68
CA ALA A 28 -1.61 2.24 11.11
C ALA A 28 -2.29 2.45 12.47
N ARG A 29 -1.61 3.06 13.43
CA ARG A 29 -2.16 3.40 14.74
C ARG A 29 -3.38 4.33 14.65
N GLN A 30 -3.29 5.40 13.85
CA GLN A 30 -4.40 6.34 13.65
C GLN A 30 -5.59 5.65 12.96
N ILE A 31 -5.33 4.82 11.94
CA ILE A 31 -6.36 4.06 11.22
C ILE A 31 -7.11 3.12 12.16
N LEU A 32 -6.39 2.29 12.90
CA LEU A 32 -7.02 1.30 13.78
C LEU A 32 -7.82 1.95 14.92
N ALA A 33 -7.29 3.01 15.54
CA ALA A 33 -8.01 3.77 16.55
C ALA A 33 -9.32 4.38 15.99
N ARG A 34 -9.27 4.85 14.73
CA ARG A 34 -10.46 5.41 14.09
C ARG A 34 -11.47 4.34 13.74
N LEU A 35 -11.03 3.23 13.14
CA LEU A 35 -11.92 2.11 12.80
C LEU A 35 -12.61 1.52 14.02
N GLU A 36 -11.89 1.40 15.14
CA GLU A 36 -12.44 0.90 16.41
C GLU A 36 -13.51 1.87 16.95
N ALA A 37 -13.23 3.17 16.95
CA ALA A 37 -14.18 4.19 17.41
C ALA A 37 -15.48 4.20 16.60
N ASP A 38 -15.39 3.96 15.28
CA ASP A 38 -16.53 3.96 14.36
C ASP A 38 -17.20 2.56 14.23
N GLY A 39 -16.67 1.52 14.89
CA GLY A 39 -17.16 0.14 14.78
C GLY A 39 -16.92 -0.47 13.40
N HIS A 40 -15.94 0.03 12.66
CA HIS A 40 -15.60 -0.40 11.30
C HIS A 40 -14.47 -1.42 11.27
N THR A 41 -14.41 -2.17 10.18
CA THR A 41 -13.41 -3.24 9.98
C THR A 41 -12.65 -3.07 8.66
N LEU A 42 -11.44 -3.61 8.62
CA LEU A 42 -10.50 -3.50 7.50
C LEU A 42 -10.02 -4.88 7.05
N ALA A 43 -9.93 -5.05 5.72
CA ALA A 43 -9.24 -6.16 5.07
C ALA A 43 -8.25 -5.65 4.02
N VAL A 44 -7.15 -6.37 3.77
CA VAL A 44 -6.13 -5.96 2.79
C VAL A 44 -5.89 -7.03 1.73
N ALA A 45 -5.63 -6.59 0.49
CA ALA A 45 -5.21 -7.42 -0.63
C ALA A 45 -3.86 -6.91 -1.16
N GLU A 46 -2.83 -7.75 -1.07
CA GLU A 46 -1.48 -7.33 -1.35
C GLU A 46 -0.87 -8.07 -2.54
N SER A 47 -0.20 -7.35 -3.42
CA SER A 47 0.64 -7.92 -4.46
C SER A 47 2.10 -7.52 -4.19
N LEU A 48 2.59 -6.39 -4.72
CA LEU A 48 4.00 -5.99 -4.59
C LEU A 48 4.45 -5.82 -3.12
N THR A 49 3.58 -5.48 -2.22
CA THR A 49 3.91 -5.28 -0.79
C THR A 49 4.11 -6.59 -0.06
N GLY A 50 3.46 -7.69 -0.51
CA GLY A 50 3.75 -9.05 -0.08
C GLY A 50 3.57 -9.31 1.42
N GLY A 51 2.54 -8.72 2.03
CA GLY A 51 2.22 -8.86 3.45
C GLY A 51 2.66 -7.70 4.32
N LEU A 52 3.38 -6.70 3.79
CA LEU A 52 3.89 -5.58 4.58
C LEU A 52 2.79 -4.64 5.08
N VAL A 53 1.67 -4.49 4.35
CA VAL A 53 0.52 -3.69 4.82
C VAL A 53 -0.13 -4.39 6.03
N ALA A 54 -0.36 -5.70 5.91
CA ALA A 54 -0.88 -6.50 7.01
C ALA A 54 0.07 -6.50 8.22
N ALA A 55 1.38 -6.61 8.00
CA ALA A 55 2.39 -6.54 9.05
C ALA A 55 2.33 -5.20 9.78
N ALA A 56 2.32 -4.07 9.05
CA ALA A 56 2.25 -2.74 9.66
C ALA A 56 0.99 -2.53 10.50
N LEU A 57 -0.15 -3.12 10.11
CA LEU A 57 -1.37 -3.08 10.90
C LEU A 57 -1.27 -3.96 12.16
N THR A 58 -0.71 -5.17 12.03
CA THR A 58 -0.61 -6.13 13.14
C THR A 58 0.49 -5.79 14.15
N ASP A 59 1.44 -4.92 13.80
CA ASP A 59 2.40 -4.35 14.74
C ASP A 59 1.75 -3.45 15.81
N ILE A 60 0.50 -3.02 15.58
CA ILE A 60 -0.24 -2.18 16.52
C ILE A 60 -1.01 -3.07 17.52
N PRO A 61 -0.75 -2.94 18.84
CA PRO A 61 -1.54 -3.62 19.85
C PRO A 61 -3.04 -3.31 19.73
N GLY A 62 -3.89 -4.33 19.81
CA GLY A 62 -5.34 -4.16 19.65
C GLY A 62 -5.84 -4.20 18.21
N ALA A 63 -4.99 -4.42 17.21
CA ALA A 63 -5.38 -4.48 15.80
C ALA A 63 -6.56 -5.44 15.51
N SER A 64 -6.70 -6.52 16.29
CA SER A 64 -7.76 -7.51 16.13
C SER A 64 -9.18 -6.98 16.35
N ALA A 65 -9.35 -5.82 16.96
CA ALA A 65 -10.65 -5.17 17.12
C ALA A 65 -11.23 -4.74 15.76
N SER A 66 -10.38 -4.33 14.81
CA SER A 66 -10.79 -3.78 13.52
C SER A 66 -10.20 -4.51 12.31
N PHE A 67 -8.97 -5.04 12.40
CA PHE A 67 -8.33 -5.72 11.29
C PHE A 67 -8.80 -7.18 11.19
N ARG A 68 -9.47 -7.53 10.08
CA ARG A 68 -10.02 -8.87 9.85
C ARG A 68 -9.03 -9.83 9.21
N GLY A 69 -8.01 -9.32 8.53
CA GLY A 69 -7.01 -10.13 7.85
C GLY A 69 -6.65 -9.62 6.46
N GLY A 70 -5.83 -10.39 5.74
CA GLY A 70 -5.37 -10.03 4.42
C GLY A 70 -5.12 -11.22 3.52
N VAL A 71 -5.08 -10.95 2.21
CA VAL A 71 -4.75 -11.90 1.15
C VAL A 71 -3.53 -11.40 0.40
N VAL A 72 -2.44 -12.17 0.37
CA VAL A 72 -1.31 -11.93 -0.51
C VAL A 72 -1.57 -12.67 -1.82
N ALA A 73 -2.11 -11.96 -2.82
CA ALA A 73 -2.38 -12.45 -4.15
C ALA A 73 -1.21 -12.12 -5.10
N TYR A 74 -0.04 -12.74 -4.85
CA TYR A 74 1.19 -12.39 -5.55
C TYR A 74 1.18 -12.86 -7.02
N ALA A 75 0.81 -14.10 -7.27
CA ALA A 75 0.60 -14.62 -8.61
C ALA A 75 -0.68 -14.02 -9.23
N THR A 76 -0.66 -13.79 -10.55
CA THR A 76 -1.77 -13.11 -11.26
C THR A 76 -3.08 -13.89 -11.15
N GLU A 77 -3.05 -15.21 -11.26
CA GLU A 77 -4.22 -16.08 -11.17
C GLU A 77 -4.89 -16.06 -9.79
N LEU A 78 -4.14 -15.75 -8.72
CA LEU A 78 -4.69 -15.62 -7.38
C LEU A 78 -5.58 -14.37 -7.21
N LYS A 79 -5.34 -13.34 -8.00
CA LYS A 79 -6.21 -12.16 -8.04
C LYS A 79 -7.61 -12.53 -8.51
N ALA A 80 -7.71 -13.43 -9.49
CA ALA A 80 -9.00 -13.94 -9.95
C ALA A 80 -9.59 -14.94 -8.96
N SER A 81 -8.85 -15.97 -8.58
CA SER A 81 -9.40 -17.09 -7.78
C SER A 81 -9.73 -16.70 -6.35
N LEU A 82 -8.91 -15.88 -5.69
CA LEU A 82 -9.11 -15.48 -4.30
C LEU A 82 -9.90 -14.18 -4.15
N LEU A 83 -9.75 -13.22 -5.07
CA LEU A 83 -10.32 -11.89 -4.93
C LEU A 83 -11.45 -11.61 -5.93
N GLY A 84 -11.70 -12.50 -6.88
CA GLY A 84 -12.77 -12.34 -7.87
C GLY A 84 -12.48 -11.29 -8.94
N VAL A 85 -11.22 -10.93 -9.16
CA VAL A 85 -10.84 -10.06 -10.27
C VAL A 85 -11.17 -10.76 -11.60
N ASP A 86 -11.77 -10.02 -12.52
CA ASP A 86 -12.15 -10.56 -13.84
C ASP A 86 -10.92 -11.07 -14.61
N ARG A 87 -10.95 -12.32 -15.06
CA ARG A 87 -9.85 -12.94 -15.81
C ARG A 87 -9.56 -12.20 -17.11
N GLY A 88 -10.60 -11.79 -17.82
CA GLY A 88 -10.44 -11.04 -19.05
C GLY A 88 -9.78 -9.68 -18.84
N LEU A 89 -9.95 -9.06 -17.67
CA LEU A 89 -9.24 -7.84 -17.30
C LEU A 89 -7.74 -8.12 -17.12
N LEU A 90 -7.40 -9.20 -16.39
CA LEU A 90 -6.02 -9.62 -16.18
C LEU A 90 -5.33 -10.03 -17.49
N ASP A 91 -6.00 -10.77 -18.35
CA ASP A 91 -5.45 -11.24 -19.64
C ASP A 91 -5.15 -10.09 -20.60
N ARG A 92 -5.98 -9.02 -20.58
CA ARG A 92 -5.79 -7.86 -21.47
C ARG A 92 -4.79 -6.84 -20.98
N HIS A 93 -4.67 -6.65 -19.66
CA HIS A 93 -3.95 -5.51 -19.09
C HIS A 93 -2.85 -5.91 -18.09
N GLY A 94 -2.74 -7.20 -17.77
CA GLY A 94 -1.83 -7.65 -16.72
C GLY A 94 -2.34 -7.33 -15.30
N ALA A 95 -1.51 -7.63 -14.32
CA ALA A 95 -1.83 -7.41 -12.91
C ALA A 95 -1.59 -5.96 -12.45
N VAL A 96 -0.70 -5.23 -13.16
CA VAL A 96 -0.32 -3.85 -12.80
C VAL A 96 -1.20 -2.86 -13.55
N TYR A 97 -2.45 -2.75 -13.11
CA TYR A 97 -3.46 -1.90 -13.73
C TYR A 97 -4.42 -1.34 -12.67
N ALA A 98 -4.77 -0.04 -12.77
CA ALA A 98 -5.61 0.63 -11.77
C ALA A 98 -6.97 -0.06 -11.52
N PRO A 99 -7.73 -0.50 -12.55
CA PRO A 99 -8.95 -1.27 -12.34
C PRO A 99 -8.75 -2.62 -11.65
N VAL A 100 -7.57 -3.25 -11.79
CA VAL A 100 -7.23 -4.48 -11.06
C VAL A 100 -7.08 -4.17 -9.58
N ALA A 101 -6.40 -3.07 -9.20
CA ALA A 101 -6.32 -2.64 -7.81
C ALA A 101 -7.72 -2.38 -7.21
N ALA A 102 -8.61 -1.71 -7.95
CA ALA A 102 -9.99 -1.48 -7.52
C ALA A 102 -10.74 -2.81 -7.26
N ALA A 103 -10.65 -3.74 -8.21
CA ALA A 103 -11.29 -5.04 -8.09
C ALA A 103 -10.71 -5.88 -6.93
N MET A 104 -9.39 -5.82 -6.69
CA MET A 104 -8.75 -6.47 -5.54
C MET A 104 -9.26 -5.89 -4.21
N ALA A 105 -9.39 -4.57 -4.08
CA ALA A 105 -9.87 -3.92 -2.87
C ALA A 105 -11.34 -4.29 -2.58
N ALA A 106 -12.21 -4.21 -3.58
CA ALA A 106 -13.61 -4.63 -3.47
C ALA A 106 -13.73 -6.13 -3.16
N GLY A 107 -12.91 -6.95 -3.82
CA GLY A 107 -12.88 -8.40 -3.64
C GLY A 107 -12.49 -8.82 -2.24
N VAL A 108 -11.43 -8.27 -1.67
CA VAL A 108 -11.00 -8.62 -0.29
C VAL A 108 -11.99 -8.13 0.74
N ARG A 109 -12.56 -6.93 0.55
CA ARG A 109 -13.61 -6.38 1.40
C ARG A 109 -14.80 -7.33 1.49
N ALA A 110 -15.31 -7.77 0.34
CA ALA A 110 -16.45 -8.68 0.27
C ALA A 110 -16.13 -10.07 0.85
N ARG A 111 -14.96 -10.63 0.51
CA ARG A 111 -14.56 -11.97 0.94
C ARG A 111 -14.37 -12.10 2.44
N LEU A 112 -13.82 -11.07 3.07
CA LEU A 112 -13.56 -11.06 4.51
C LEU A 112 -14.67 -10.36 5.31
N GLY A 113 -15.72 -9.87 4.66
CA GLY A 113 -16.85 -9.20 5.31
C GLY A 113 -16.41 -7.94 6.06
N ALA A 114 -15.46 -7.19 5.49
CA ALA A 114 -14.95 -5.96 6.09
C ALA A 114 -15.72 -4.73 5.62
N THR A 115 -15.67 -3.65 6.40
CA THR A 115 -16.22 -2.34 6.01
C THR A 115 -15.35 -1.71 4.91
N TYR A 116 -14.02 -1.78 5.08
CA TYR A 116 -13.04 -1.27 4.12
C TYR A 116 -12.19 -2.39 3.55
N GLY A 117 -11.88 -2.28 2.26
CA GLY A 117 -10.87 -3.08 1.58
C GLY A 117 -9.76 -2.20 1.04
N VAL A 118 -8.51 -2.53 1.32
CA VAL A 118 -7.33 -1.85 0.76
C VAL A 118 -6.59 -2.80 -0.15
N ALA A 119 -6.14 -2.32 -1.31
CA ALA A 119 -5.34 -3.15 -2.20
C ALA A 119 -4.11 -2.42 -2.73
N THR A 120 -3.06 -3.20 -3.01
CA THR A 120 -1.83 -2.75 -3.66
C THR A 120 -1.47 -3.66 -4.82
N THR A 121 -1.19 -3.10 -5.99
CA THR A 121 -0.54 -3.79 -7.11
C THR A 121 0.47 -2.87 -7.77
N GLY A 122 1.56 -3.40 -8.33
CA GLY A 122 2.60 -2.56 -8.91
C GLY A 122 3.89 -3.30 -9.20
N VAL A 123 4.88 -2.57 -9.71
CA VAL A 123 6.20 -3.06 -10.10
C VAL A 123 7.25 -2.59 -9.11
N ALA A 124 7.72 -3.51 -8.26
CA ALA A 124 8.78 -3.19 -7.30
C ALA A 124 10.20 -3.32 -7.90
N GLY A 125 10.32 -3.82 -9.13
CA GLY A 125 11.61 -4.01 -9.79
C GLY A 125 12.35 -5.31 -9.41
N PRO A 126 13.57 -5.53 -9.96
CA PRO A 126 14.35 -4.56 -10.75
C PRO A 126 13.86 -4.36 -12.20
N GLU A 127 13.11 -5.31 -12.77
CA GLU A 127 12.64 -5.25 -14.14
C GLU A 127 11.21 -4.70 -14.27
N PRO A 128 10.86 -4.02 -15.36
CA PRO A 128 9.50 -3.68 -15.69
C PRO A 128 8.59 -4.92 -15.79
N ALA A 129 7.30 -4.76 -15.54
CA ALA A 129 6.31 -5.83 -15.66
C ALA A 129 4.97 -5.30 -16.21
N ASP A 130 4.24 -6.13 -16.95
CA ASP A 130 2.94 -5.80 -17.53
C ASP A 130 2.96 -4.50 -18.38
N GLY A 131 4.09 -4.21 -19.04
CA GLY A 131 4.28 -2.97 -19.79
C GLY A 131 4.43 -1.72 -18.93
N GLN A 132 4.53 -1.84 -17.62
CA GLN A 132 4.68 -0.73 -16.67
C GLN A 132 6.12 -0.61 -16.18
N PRO A 133 6.65 0.62 -16.06
CA PRO A 133 7.98 0.85 -15.50
C PRO A 133 8.05 0.49 -14.02
N VAL A 134 9.29 0.24 -13.54
CA VAL A 134 9.57 0.05 -12.10
C VAL A 134 9.09 1.26 -11.32
N GLY A 135 8.47 1.02 -10.18
CA GLY A 135 7.88 2.03 -9.31
C GLY A 135 6.40 2.34 -9.57
N THR A 136 5.84 1.95 -10.73
CA THR A 136 4.40 2.08 -10.97
C THR A 136 3.64 1.30 -9.91
N THR A 137 2.81 2.00 -9.14
CA THR A 137 2.03 1.40 -8.06
C THR A 137 0.61 1.93 -8.09
N HIS A 138 -0.36 1.02 -8.06
CA HIS A 138 -1.77 1.33 -7.93
C HIS A 138 -2.25 0.88 -6.55
N ILE A 139 -2.90 1.80 -5.86
CA ILE A 139 -3.45 1.61 -4.52
C ILE A 139 -4.94 1.90 -4.59
N ALA A 140 -5.74 1.03 -4.01
CA ALA A 140 -7.20 1.22 -3.98
C ALA A 140 -7.74 1.09 -2.56
N VAL A 141 -8.76 1.87 -2.25
CA VAL A 141 -9.59 1.77 -1.04
C VAL A 141 -11.03 1.62 -1.48
N SER A 142 -11.68 0.54 -1.05
CA SER A 142 -13.08 0.25 -1.34
C SER A 142 -13.91 0.28 -0.06
N VAL A 143 -15.04 1.01 -0.09
CA VAL A 143 -16.05 1.07 0.96
C VAL A 143 -17.43 1.09 0.33
N ALA A 144 -18.36 0.25 0.81
CA ALA A 144 -19.70 0.11 0.23
C ALA A 144 -19.63 -0.02 -1.31
N ASP A 145 -20.25 0.91 -2.05
CA ASP A 145 -20.28 0.92 -3.51
C ASP A 145 -19.27 1.90 -4.12
N ASP A 146 -18.39 2.48 -3.30
CA ASP A 146 -17.36 3.43 -3.72
C ASP A 146 -15.96 2.83 -3.66
N THR A 147 -15.13 3.14 -4.65
CA THR A 147 -13.73 2.71 -4.69
C THR A 147 -12.85 3.81 -5.27
N VAL A 148 -11.95 4.31 -4.44
CA VAL A 148 -10.95 5.29 -4.85
C VAL A 148 -9.67 4.58 -5.22
N VAL A 149 -9.06 4.97 -6.35
CA VAL A 149 -7.76 4.47 -6.80
C VAL A 149 -6.77 5.62 -6.93
N ARG A 150 -5.57 5.42 -6.39
CA ARG A 150 -4.43 6.33 -6.58
C ARG A 150 -3.32 5.58 -7.30
N THR A 151 -2.82 6.18 -8.38
CA THR A 151 -1.61 5.72 -9.07
C THR A 151 -0.45 6.62 -8.68
N VAL A 152 0.67 6.01 -8.30
CA VAL A 152 1.91 6.71 -7.94
C VAL A 152 3.09 6.09 -8.67
N ALA A 153 4.11 6.91 -8.98
CA ALA A 153 5.41 6.48 -9.47
C ALA A 153 6.42 6.61 -8.32
N LEU A 154 6.75 5.48 -7.71
CA LEU A 154 7.68 5.41 -6.60
C LEU A 154 9.12 5.25 -7.12
N THR A 155 10.08 5.79 -6.41
CA THR A 155 11.51 5.73 -6.75
C THR A 155 12.29 5.04 -5.63
N GLY A 156 13.38 4.39 -6.00
CA GLY A 156 14.23 3.68 -5.07
C GLY A 156 14.47 2.24 -5.49
N ASP A 157 15.11 1.48 -4.64
CA ASP A 157 15.27 0.05 -4.83
C ASP A 157 13.96 -0.72 -4.51
N ARG A 158 13.98 -2.02 -4.75
CA ARG A 158 12.82 -2.90 -4.50
C ARG A 158 12.29 -2.81 -3.06
N HIS A 159 13.18 -2.68 -2.08
CA HIS A 159 12.79 -2.59 -0.67
C HIS A 159 12.12 -1.24 -0.38
N GLU A 160 12.72 -0.16 -0.86
CA GLU A 160 12.22 1.20 -0.71
C GLU A 160 10.85 1.38 -1.39
N ILE A 161 10.69 0.91 -2.64
CA ILE A 161 9.42 0.96 -3.37
C ILE A 161 8.31 0.25 -2.58
N ARG A 162 8.58 -0.95 -2.06
CA ARG A 162 7.59 -1.70 -1.27
C ARG A 162 7.23 -0.99 0.03
N LYS A 163 8.21 -0.41 0.72
CA LYS A 163 7.98 0.38 1.93
C LYS A 163 7.12 1.61 1.65
N LEU A 164 7.47 2.38 0.62
CA LEU A 164 6.70 3.55 0.20
C LEU A 164 5.27 3.17 -0.22
N ALA A 165 5.09 2.02 -0.90
CA ALA A 165 3.77 1.53 -1.27
C ALA A 165 2.87 1.28 -0.04
N VAL A 166 3.44 0.78 1.07
CA VAL A 166 2.72 0.64 2.35
C VAL A 166 2.29 1.99 2.91
N GLU A 167 3.20 2.96 2.97
CA GLU A 167 2.93 4.30 3.47
C GLU A 167 1.81 4.98 2.65
N HIS A 168 1.89 4.87 1.33
CA HIS A 168 0.85 5.41 0.44
C HIS A 168 -0.50 4.69 0.59
N ALA A 169 -0.51 3.38 0.82
CA ALA A 169 -1.73 2.61 1.02
C ALA A 169 -2.44 3.01 2.32
N LEU A 170 -1.70 3.08 3.41
CA LEU A 170 -2.22 3.54 4.70
C LEU A 170 -2.63 5.02 4.65
N GLY A 171 -1.84 5.88 3.99
CA GLY A 171 -2.17 7.29 3.82
C GLY A 171 -3.46 7.52 3.03
N LEU A 172 -3.71 6.74 1.97
CA LEU A 172 -4.96 6.81 1.21
C LEU A 172 -6.17 6.40 2.06
N LEU A 173 -6.04 5.31 2.83
CA LEU A 173 -7.11 4.87 3.73
C LEU A 173 -7.40 5.90 4.82
N LEU A 174 -6.35 6.45 5.46
CA LEU A 174 -6.54 7.47 6.50
C LEU A 174 -7.20 8.74 5.95
N GLY A 175 -6.84 9.16 4.73
CA GLY A 175 -7.50 10.26 4.02
C GLY A 175 -8.99 9.99 3.86
N ARG A 176 -9.35 8.80 3.38
CA ARG A 176 -10.75 8.40 3.18
C ARG A 176 -11.55 8.38 4.48
N LEU A 177 -10.98 7.84 5.56
CA LEU A 177 -11.62 7.83 6.88
C LEU A 177 -11.87 9.24 7.45
N ARG A 178 -11.07 10.23 7.06
CA ARG A 178 -11.27 11.63 7.47
C ARG A 178 -12.39 12.31 6.70
N GLU A 179 -12.52 12.02 5.41
CA GLU A 179 -13.56 12.60 4.54
C GLU A 179 -14.98 12.18 4.93
N GLU A 180 -15.17 10.95 5.44
CA GLU A 180 -16.49 10.42 5.82
C GLU A 180 -17.07 11.05 7.10
N ASN A 181 -16.24 11.77 7.84
CA ASN A 181 -16.63 12.36 9.14
C ASN A 181 -16.53 13.90 9.18
N GLY A 182 -16.32 14.53 8.05
CA GLY A 182 -16.31 16.00 7.88
C GLY A 182 -17.53 16.49 7.13
#